data_6a447436646267dfb2e609d61eb4c5e7
#
_entry.id   6a447436646267dfb2e609d61eb4c5e7
#
_cell.length_a   1.000
_cell.length_b   1.000
_cell.length_c   1.000
_cell.angle_alpha   90.00
_cell.angle_beta   90.00
_cell.angle_gamma   90.00
#
_symmetry.space_group_name_H-M   'P 1'
#
loop_
_entity.id
_entity.type
_entity.pdbx_description
1 polymer ?
#
loop_
_entity_poly.entity_id
_entity_poly.type
_entity_poly.pdbx_seq_one_letter_code
_entity_poly.pdbx_strand_id
1 'polypeptide(L)'
;LYRGDARAFGCDALALEAARQAGVSRVILASSGATVNGYEREEPYSRLVATGPEDIPESWKMIDEFAEPKPVSIYGVTKLFGEDLGRYFALTTPLSVINLRISSCGPDDVPGAGRGQANWVSHRDLQQLAIKCIEAPADLKFDIFWATSNNKRGYRDNSHAKEVLGYAPQDGVR
;
A
#
# COMPACT_ATOMS: atom_id res chain seq x y z
N LEU A 1 -14.06 19.94 -6.69
CA LEU A 1 -12.79 19.58 -6.05
C LEU A 1 -13.01 19.49 -4.55
N TYR A 2 -12.89 18.30 -4.02
CA TYR A 2 -12.99 18.03 -2.58
C TYR A 2 -11.86 18.79 -1.86
N ARG A 3 -12.19 19.68 -0.95
CA ARG A 3 -11.19 20.49 -0.21
C ARG A 3 -10.18 19.65 0.60
N GLY A 4 -10.51 18.38 0.88
CA GLY A 4 -9.62 17.44 1.56
C GLY A 4 -8.45 16.95 0.72
N ASP A 5 -8.65 16.78 -0.59
CA ASP A 5 -7.64 16.20 -1.48
C ASP A 5 -6.47 17.17 -1.77
N ALA A 6 -6.76 18.48 -1.86
CA ALA A 6 -5.70 19.48 -2.07
C ALA A 6 -4.74 19.61 -0.88
N ARG A 7 -5.19 19.32 0.34
CA ARG A 7 -4.34 19.33 1.53
C ARG A 7 -3.39 18.14 1.57
N ALA A 8 -3.80 16.98 1.03
CA ALA A 8 -2.98 15.78 1.01
C ALA A 8 -1.69 15.97 0.19
N PHE A 9 -1.72 16.71 -0.92
CA PHE A 9 -0.52 17.02 -1.70
C PHE A 9 0.53 17.82 -0.90
N GLY A 10 0.10 18.73 -0.04
CA GLY A 10 1.02 19.55 0.77
C GLY A 10 1.54 18.86 2.03
N CYS A 11 0.75 17.97 2.62
CA CYS A 11 1.10 17.34 3.90
C CYS A 11 2.33 16.43 3.78
N ASP A 12 2.41 15.59 2.76
CA ASP A 12 3.54 14.68 2.57
C ASP A 12 4.84 15.46 2.29
N ALA A 13 4.76 16.55 1.50
CA ALA A 13 5.92 17.42 1.23
C ALA A 13 6.44 18.10 2.50
N LEU A 14 5.54 18.65 3.30
CA LEU A 14 5.89 19.30 4.56
C LEU A 14 6.46 18.30 5.57
N ALA A 15 5.88 17.11 5.67
CA ALA A 15 6.34 16.08 6.57
C ALA A 15 7.74 15.57 6.22
N LEU A 16 8.00 15.32 4.94
CA LEU A 16 9.32 14.87 4.46
C LEU A 16 10.38 15.94 4.65
N GLU A 17 10.07 17.21 4.34
CA GLU A 17 11.01 18.30 4.54
C GLU A 17 11.30 18.55 6.04
N ALA A 18 10.27 18.50 6.89
CA ALA A 18 10.47 18.60 8.34
C ALA A 18 11.31 17.44 8.89
N ALA A 19 11.08 16.21 8.43
CA ALA A 19 11.88 15.05 8.81
C ALA A 19 13.34 15.21 8.38
N ARG A 20 13.57 15.67 7.15
CA ARG A 20 14.92 15.96 6.65
C ARG A 20 15.63 17.01 7.50
N GLN A 21 14.96 18.13 7.85
CA GLN A 21 15.55 19.20 8.67
C GLN A 21 15.83 18.73 10.10
N ALA A 22 14.99 17.85 10.64
CA ALA A 22 15.16 17.27 11.96
C ALA A 22 16.22 16.15 12.04
N GLY A 23 16.83 15.78 10.92
CA GLY A 23 17.84 14.70 10.87
C GLY A 23 17.24 13.30 11.09
N VAL A 24 15.97 13.11 10.79
CA VAL A 24 15.33 11.78 10.80
C VAL A 24 16.00 10.89 9.77
N SER A 25 16.34 9.67 10.15
CA SER A 25 17.02 8.72 9.26
C SER A 25 16.06 8.01 8.29
N ARG A 26 14.80 7.77 8.72
CA ARG A 26 13.80 7.05 7.94
C ARG A 26 12.40 7.58 8.16
N VAL A 27 11.63 7.68 7.08
CA VAL A 27 10.18 7.97 7.09
C VAL A 27 9.44 6.80 6.46
N ILE A 28 8.34 6.38 7.09
CA ILE A 28 7.41 5.42 6.51
C ILE A 28 6.16 6.20 6.11
N LEU A 29 5.88 6.26 4.81
CA LEU A 29 4.70 6.96 4.28
C LEU A 29 3.53 5.99 4.11
N ALA A 30 2.37 6.40 4.61
CA ALA A 30 1.13 5.71 4.35
C ALA A 30 0.63 6.02 2.93
N SER A 31 1.03 5.19 1.96
CA SER A 31 0.39 5.13 0.65
C SER A 31 -0.89 4.29 0.71
N SER A 32 -1.47 3.92 -0.40
CA SER A 32 -2.78 3.28 -0.44
C SER A 32 -2.93 2.34 -1.63
N GLY A 33 -3.76 1.32 -1.46
CA GLY A 33 -4.26 0.52 -2.58
C GLY A 33 -5.02 1.32 -3.64
N ALA A 34 -5.44 2.55 -3.33
CA ALA A 34 -6.11 3.43 -4.29
C ALA A 34 -5.25 3.79 -5.51
N THR A 35 -3.94 3.58 -5.43
CA THR A 35 -2.99 3.76 -6.55
C THR A 35 -3.26 2.85 -7.74
N VAL A 36 -3.91 1.70 -7.51
CA VAL A 36 -4.17 0.67 -8.53
C VAL A 36 -5.64 0.23 -8.62
N ASN A 37 -6.57 0.93 -7.99
CA ASN A 37 -7.99 0.51 -7.97
C ASN A 37 -8.66 0.48 -9.36
N GLY A 38 -8.03 1.03 -10.39
CA GLY A 38 -8.51 0.91 -11.76
C GLY A 38 -8.55 -0.53 -12.26
N TYR A 39 -7.66 -1.38 -11.78
CA TYR A 39 -7.69 -2.82 -12.11
C TYR A 39 -8.99 -3.50 -11.66
N GLU A 40 -9.63 -3.04 -10.60
CA GLU A 40 -10.90 -3.59 -10.11
C GLU A 40 -12.07 -3.43 -11.11
N ARG A 41 -11.89 -2.65 -12.18
CA ARG A 41 -12.85 -2.48 -13.29
C ARG A 41 -12.59 -3.41 -14.45
N GLU A 42 -11.51 -4.19 -14.40
CA GLU A 42 -11.05 -5.09 -15.45
C GLU A 42 -11.16 -6.55 -15.01
N GLU A 43 -11.41 -7.45 -15.94
CA GLU A 43 -11.30 -8.88 -15.69
C GLU A 43 -9.83 -9.29 -15.51
N PRO A 44 -9.54 -10.19 -14.60
CA PRO A 44 -10.48 -10.93 -13.70
C PRO A 44 -10.76 -10.23 -12.37
N TYR A 45 -10.14 -9.08 -12.08
CA TYR A 45 -10.17 -8.44 -10.76
C TYR A 45 -11.57 -7.96 -10.35
N SER A 46 -12.41 -7.59 -11.34
CA SER A 46 -13.80 -7.20 -11.10
C SER A 46 -14.59 -8.29 -10.37
N ARG A 47 -14.32 -9.58 -10.69
CA ARG A 47 -14.94 -10.72 -9.99
C ARG A 47 -14.39 -10.92 -8.60
N LEU A 48 -13.10 -10.70 -8.39
CA LEU A 48 -12.46 -10.87 -7.08
C LEU A 48 -13.02 -9.90 -6.02
N VAL A 49 -13.44 -8.71 -6.46
CA VAL A 49 -14.00 -7.68 -5.57
C VAL A 49 -15.54 -7.68 -5.51
N ALA A 50 -16.20 -8.53 -6.28
CA ALA A 50 -17.65 -8.66 -6.26
C ALA A 50 -18.17 -9.27 -4.94
N THR A 51 -19.44 -9.02 -4.64
CA THR A 51 -20.07 -9.48 -3.39
C THR A 51 -20.59 -10.91 -3.43
N GLY A 52 -20.55 -11.59 -4.58
CA GLY A 52 -21.01 -12.96 -4.76
C GLY A 52 -19.91 -14.01 -4.61
N PRO A 53 -20.25 -15.26 -4.24
CA PRO A 53 -19.31 -16.38 -4.22
C PRO A 53 -19.07 -16.97 -5.60
N GLU A 54 -19.84 -16.54 -6.59
CA GLU A 54 -19.98 -17.20 -7.87
C GLU A 54 -18.91 -16.71 -8.84
N ASP A 55 -18.29 -17.65 -9.52
CA ASP A 55 -17.42 -17.38 -10.66
C ASP A 55 -16.07 -16.74 -10.36
N ILE A 56 -15.46 -17.08 -9.21
CA ILE A 56 -14.08 -16.70 -8.93
C ILE A 56 -13.16 -17.47 -9.88
N PRO A 57 -12.28 -16.80 -10.63
CA PRO A 57 -11.31 -17.46 -11.49
C PRO A 57 -10.41 -18.42 -10.69
N GLU A 58 -9.97 -19.50 -11.35
CA GLU A 58 -9.02 -20.43 -10.71
C GLU A 58 -7.64 -19.81 -10.48
N SER A 59 -7.27 -18.84 -11.31
CA SER A 59 -6.00 -18.12 -11.22
C SER A 59 -6.10 -16.72 -11.85
N TRP A 60 -5.23 -15.82 -11.39
CA TRP A 60 -5.10 -14.47 -11.93
C TRP A 60 -3.67 -13.96 -11.75
N LYS A 61 -3.32 -12.94 -12.54
CA LYS A 61 -2.04 -12.25 -12.36
C LYS A 61 -2.10 -11.39 -11.11
N MET A 62 -1.10 -11.50 -10.25
CA MET A 62 -0.96 -10.63 -9.09
C MET A 62 -0.48 -9.23 -9.52
N ILE A 63 -0.93 -8.21 -8.81
CA ILE A 63 -0.53 -6.82 -8.99
C ILE A 63 0.57 -6.50 -7.98
N ASP A 64 1.78 -6.46 -8.46
CA ASP A 64 2.96 -6.08 -7.70
C ASP A 64 3.07 -4.54 -7.56
N GLU A 65 4.08 -4.06 -6.87
CA GLU A 65 4.35 -2.63 -6.66
C GLU A 65 4.88 -1.94 -7.92
N PHE A 66 5.34 -2.68 -8.92
CA PHE A 66 5.85 -2.19 -10.21
C PHE A 66 4.77 -2.13 -11.30
N ALA A 67 3.59 -2.67 -11.01
CA ALA A 67 2.47 -2.60 -11.95
C ALA A 67 2.10 -1.14 -12.27
N GLU A 68 1.69 -0.90 -13.52
CA GLU A 68 1.26 0.43 -13.96
C GLU A 68 0.21 1.01 -13.01
N PRO A 69 0.41 2.22 -12.47
CA PRO A 69 -0.59 2.86 -11.63
C PRO A 69 -1.90 3.11 -12.37
N LYS A 70 -3.03 2.77 -11.75
CA LYS A 70 -4.38 3.01 -12.27
C LYS A 70 -5.27 3.65 -11.21
N PRO A 71 -4.97 4.90 -10.78
CA PRO A 71 -5.81 5.59 -9.82
C PRO A 71 -7.15 5.98 -10.45
N VAL A 72 -8.24 5.81 -9.73
CA VAL A 72 -9.60 6.18 -10.15
C VAL A 72 -10.22 7.24 -9.24
N SER A 73 -9.40 7.88 -8.44
CA SER A 73 -9.78 8.97 -7.54
C SER A 73 -8.64 9.96 -7.36
N ILE A 74 -8.96 11.20 -7.03
CA ILE A 74 -7.94 12.20 -6.66
C ILE A 74 -7.11 11.73 -5.47
N TYR A 75 -7.72 11.04 -4.50
CA TYR A 75 -7.00 10.43 -3.39
C TYR A 75 -5.91 9.45 -3.87
N GLY A 76 -6.21 8.58 -4.84
CA GLY A 76 -5.20 7.69 -5.43
C GLY A 76 -4.06 8.47 -6.12
N VAL A 77 -4.39 9.56 -6.81
CA VAL A 77 -3.38 10.44 -7.42
C VAL A 77 -2.50 11.11 -6.36
N THR A 78 -3.08 11.60 -5.25
CA THR A 78 -2.27 12.20 -4.16
C THR A 78 -1.31 11.19 -3.54
N LYS A 79 -1.71 9.91 -3.44
CA LYS A 79 -0.82 8.86 -2.91
C LYS A 79 0.33 8.54 -3.85
N LEU A 80 0.10 8.50 -5.16
CA LEU A 80 1.18 8.37 -6.16
C LEU A 80 2.14 9.56 -6.09
N PHE A 81 1.61 10.78 -5.96
CA PHE A 81 2.46 11.95 -5.75
C PHE A 81 3.34 11.81 -4.50
N GLY A 82 2.80 11.31 -3.40
CA GLY A 82 3.55 11.05 -2.17
C GLY A 82 4.67 10.01 -2.38
N GLU A 83 4.41 8.94 -3.13
CA GLU A 83 5.41 7.93 -3.48
C GLU A 83 6.56 8.53 -4.30
N ASP A 84 6.25 9.31 -5.35
CA ASP A 84 7.26 9.97 -6.18
C ASP A 84 8.05 11.02 -5.40
N LEU A 85 7.37 11.77 -4.52
CA LEU A 85 8.03 12.72 -3.64
C LEU A 85 8.97 12.01 -2.66
N GLY A 86 8.54 10.89 -2.08
CA GLY A 86 9.39 10.04 -1.24
C GLY A 86 10.64 9.56 -1.98
N ARG A 87 10.48 9.13 -3.23
CA ARG A 87 11.60 8.76 -4.11
C ARG A 87 12.57 9.93 -4.32
N TYR A 88 12.05 11.13 -4.59
CA TYR A 88 12.88 12.32 -4.74
C TYR A 88 13.73 12.58 -3.48
N PHE A 89 13.12 12.57 -2.28
CA PHE A 89 13.84 12.78 -1.03
C PHE A 89 14.90 11.71 -0.78
N ALA A 90 14.60 10.45 -1.04
CA ALA A 90 15.52 9.34 -0.85
C ALA A 90 16.73 9.41 -1.81
N LEU A 91 16.54 9.94 -3.02
CA LEU A 91 17.62 10.09 -4.02
C LEU A 91 18.47 11.34 -3.78
N THR A 92 17.91 12.41 -3.23
CA THR A 92 18.57 13.72 -3.14
C THR A 92 19.04 14.09 -1.74
N THR A 93 18.67 13.30 -0.73
CA THR A 93 18.98 13.56 0.67
C THR A 93 19.43 12.27 1.38
N PRO A 94 19.99 12.34 2.61
CA PRO A 94 20.29 11.15 3.41
C PRO A 94 19.06 10.37 3.88
N LEU A 95 17.84 10.92 3.76
CA LEU A 95 16.61 10.33 4.25
C LEU A 95 16.29 9.01 3.52
N SER A 96 15.92 7.97 4.28
CA SER A 96 15.30 6.77 3.73
C SER A 96 13.77 6.96 3.76
N VAL A 97 13.09 6.59 2.66
CA VAL A 97 11.63 6.69 2.57
C VAL A 97 11.05 5.37 2.09
N ILE A 98 10.22 4.76 2.91
CA ILE A 98 9.51 3.51 2.60
C ILE A 98 8.02 3.81 2.51
N ASN A 99 7.39 3.40 1.42
CA ASN A 99 5.96 3.62 1.18
C ASN A 99 5.19 2.33 1.42
N LEU A 100 4.13 2.39 2.23
CA LEU A 100 3.22 1.27 2.43
C LEU A 100 1.92 1.50 1.65
N ARG A 101 1.70 0.75 0.59
CA ARG A 101 0.39 0.68 -0.09
C ARG A 101 -0.58 -0.11 0.76
N ILE A 102 -1.23 0.57 1.70
CA ILE A 102 -2.11 -0.05 2.68
C ILE A 102 -3.40 -0.49 1.99
N SER A 103 -3.76 -1.75 2.21
CA SER A 103 -5.03 -2.35 1.83
C SER A 103 -6.16 -1.86 2.75
N SER A 104 -7.37 -2.38 2.62
CA SER A 104 -8.49 -2.00 3.49
C SER A 104 -8.20 -2.37 4.94
N CYS A 105 -8.15 -1.36 5.80
CA CYS A 105 -7.92 -1.49 7.23
C CYS A 105 -9.02 -0.70 7.96
N GLY A 106 -9.93 -1.39 8.62
CA GLY A 106 -11.04 -0.78 9.37
C GLY A 106 -10.79 -0.78 10.87
N PRO A 107 -11.51 0.04 11.65
CA PRO A 107 -11.33 0.14 13.11
C PRO A 107 -11.66 -1.17 13.85
N ASP A 108 -12.56 -1.99 13.30
CA ASP A 108 -13.03 -3.23 13.94
C ASP A 108 -12.15 -4.44 13.61
N ASP A 109 -11.11 -4.25 12.80
CA ASP A 109 -10.18 -5.30 12.33
C ASP A 109 -10.87 -6.51 11.69
N VAL A 110 -11.93 -6.27 10.95
CA VAL A 110 -12.68 -7.32 10.23
C VAL A 110 -12.73 -7.02 8.74
N PRO A 111 -12.63 -8.06 7.88
CA PRO A 111 -12.79 -7.88 6.46
C PRO A 111 -14.25 -7.52 6.13
N GLY A 112 -14.45 -6.48 5.33
CA GLY A 112 -15.76 -6.17 4.77
C GLY A 112 -16.19 -7.19 3.72
N ALA A 113 -17.44 -7.14 3.27
CA ALA A 113 -17.93 -7.96 2.18
C ALA A 113 -17.31 -7.55 0.83
N GLY A 114 -17.38 -8.42 -0.17
CA GLY A 114 -16.94 -8.16 -1.54
C GLY A 114 -15.49 -7.70 -1.60
N ARG A 115 -15.28 -6.45 -2.00
CA ARG A 115 -13.95 -5.84 -2.09
C ARG A 115 -13.12 -5.98 -0.80
N GLY A 116 -13.74 -5.92 0.37
CA GLY A 116 -13.06 -6.11 1.65
C GLY A 116 -12.42 -7.49 1.77
N GLN A 117 -13.02 -8.52 1.21
CA GLN A 117 -12.47 -9.89 1.25
C GLN A 117 -11.20 -10.04 0.40
N ALA A 118 -11.09 -9.29 -0.69
CA ALA A 118 -9.90 -9.33 -1.55
C ALA A 118 -8.77 -8.41 -1.05
N ASN A 119 -9.11 -7.33 -0.37
CA ASN A 119 -8.22 -6.22 -0.09
C ASN A 119 -8.03 -5.92 1.40
N TRP A 120 -8.28 -6.86 2.28
CA TRP A 120 -8.13 -6.63 3.71
C TRP A 120 -6.68 -6.77 4.17
N VAL A 121 -6.30 -5.97 5.17
CA VAL A 121 -5.12 -6.16 5.99
C VAL A 121 -5.53 -6.04 7.46
N SER A 122 -5.15 -7.04 8.28
CA SER A 122 -5.39 -6.99 9.73
C SER A 122 -4.49 -5.96 10.40
N HIS A 123 -4.91 -5.50 11.57
CA HIS A 123 -4.07 -4.64 12.40
C HIS A 123 -2.74 -5.31 12.75
N ARG A 124 -2.77 -6.61 13.07
CA ARG A 124 -1.57 -7.39 13.39
C ARG A 124 -0.58 -7.44 12.24
N ASP A 125 -1.04 -7.74 11.05
CA ASP A 125 -0.19 -7.85 9.86
C ASP A 125 0.35 -6.48 9.44
N LEU A 126 -0.48 -5.43 9.53
CA LEU A 126 -0.02 -4.06 9.26
C LEU A 126 1.04 -3.59 10.27
N GLN A 127 0.85 -3.88 11.56
CA GLN A 127 1.83 -3.58 12.59
C GLN A 127 3.15 -4.33 12.36
N GLN A 128 3.07 -5.63 12.01
CA GLN A 128 4.25 -6.43 11.69
C GLN A 128 5.04 -5.78 10.55
N LEU A 129 4.38 -5.41 9.46
CA LEU A 129 5.05 -4.80 8.31
C LEU A 129 5.65 -3.44 8.66
N ALA A 130 4.93 -2.61 9.42
CA ALA A 130 5.45 -1.31 9.86
C ALA A 130 6.72 -1.45 10.72
N ILE A 131 6.74 -2.40 11.65
CA ILE A 131 7.93 -2.69 12.48
C ILE A 131 9.09 -3.14 11.58
N LYS A 132 8.86 -4.06 10.64
CA LYS A 132 9.88 -4.52 9.69
C LYS A 132 10.43 -3.40 8.81
N CYS A 133 9.60 -2.43 8.42
CA CYS A 133 10.07 -1.23 7.72
C CYS A 133 10.95 -0.35 8.60
N ILE A 134 10.64 -0.21 9.90
CA ILE A 134 11.47 0.53 10.85
C ILE A 134 12.83 -0.13 11.00
N GLU A 135 12.85 -1.46 11.13
CA GLU A 135 14.04 -2.29 11.36
C GLU A 135 14.82 -2.63 10.08
N ALA A 136 14.31 -2.25 8.91
CA ALA A 136 14.94 -2.55 7.62
C ALA A 136 16.38 -2.02 7.56
N PRO A 137 17.28 -2.66 6.79
CA PRO A 137 18.67 -2.25 6.65
C PRO A 137 18.83 -0.76 6.29
N ALA A 138 19.87 -0.13 6.79
CA ALA A 138 20.07 1.32 6.62
C ALA A 138 20.36 1.74 5.16
N ASP A 139 20.79 0.80 4.33
CA ASP A 139 21.04 0.97 2.88
C ASP A 139 19.73 0.89 2.06
N LEU A 140 18.62 0.39 2.61
CA LEU A 140 17.31 0.48 1.99
C LEU A 140 16.83 1.94 1.99
N LYS A 141 17.14 2.66 0.91
CA LYS A 141 16.88 4.10 0.80
C LYS A 141 15.45 4.42 0.36
N PHE A 142 14.92 3.63 -0.56
CA PHE A 142 13.55 3.81 -1.06
C PHE A 142 12.95 2.46 -1.41
N ASP A 143 11.71 2.26 -1.00
CA ASP A 143 10.93 1.12 -1.48
C ASP A 143 9.42 1.38 -1.36
N ILE A 144 8.63 0.49 -1.99
CA ILE A 144 7.17 0.45 -1.93
C ILE A 144 6.77 -0.99 -1.60
N PHE A 145 5.95 -1.17 -0.57
CA PHE A 145 5.48 -2.50 -0.17
C PHE A 145 3.96 -2.56 -0.08
N TRP A 146 3.40 -3.67 -0.50
CA TRP A 146 2.00 -3.99 -0.26
C TRP A 146 1.76 -4.43 1.18
N ALA A 147 0.95 -3.66 1.92
CA ALA A 147 0.41 -4.07 3.21
C ALA A 147 -0.93 -4.76 2.98
N THR A 148 -0.91 -6.08 2.92
CA THR A 148 -2.10 -6.92 2.72
C THR A 148 -1.94 -8.23 3.48
N SER A 149 -3.05 -8.77 4.01
CA SER A 149 -3.10 -10.10 4.63
C SER A 149 -3.23 -11.20 3.57
N ASN A 150 -3.18 -12.47 3.97
CA ASN A 150 -3.27 -13.64 3.07
C ASN A 150 -4.71 -13.92 2.65
N ASN A 151 -5.31 -13.03 1.87
CA ASN A 151 -6.69 -13.17 1.42
C ASN A 151 -6.79 -14.12 0.22
N LYS A 152 -7.70 -15.12 0.28
CA LYS A 152 -7.89 -16.10 -0.80
C LYS A 152 -8.21 -15.46 -2.15
N ARG A 153 -8.93 -14.33 -2.16
CA ARG A 153 -9.24 -13.54 -3.37
C ARG A 153 -8.26 -12.38 -3.58
N GLY A 154 -7.16 -12.33 -2.80
CA GLY A 154 -6.17 -11.27 -2.88
C GLY A 154 -5.53 -11.22 -4.26
N TYR A 155 -5.35 -10.02 -4.79
CA TYR A 155 -4.69 -9.80 -6.08
C TYR A 155 -3.48 -8.86 -5.96
N ARG A 156 -3.21 -8.33 -4.78
CA ARG A 156 -2.04 -7.50 -4.47
C ARG A 156 -0.91 -8.38 -4.00
N ASP A 157 0.21 -8.32 -4.69
CA ASP A 157 1.36 -9.17 -4.42
C ASP A 157 2.21 -8.62 -3.27
N ASN A 158 2.34 -9.38 -2.20
CA ASN A 158 3.21 -9.04 -1.08
C ASN A 158 4.53 -9.83 -1.08
N SER A 159 4.88 -10.46 -2.19
CA SER A 159 6.10 -11.29 -2.31
C SER A 159 7.36 -10.46 -2.09
N HIS A 160 7.41 -9.24 -2.62
CA HIS A 160 8.51 -8.32 -2.42
C HIS A 160 8.72 -7.97 -0.94
N ALA A 161 7.64 -7.67 -0.21
CA ALA A 161 7.74 -7.45 1.24
C ALA A 161 8.21 -8.68 2.00
N LYS A 162 7.84 -9.89 1.55
CA LYS A 162 8.32 -11.15 2.13
C LYS A 162 9.81 -11.35 1.88
N GLU A 163 10.27 -11.09 0.68
CA GLU A 163 11.66 -11.27 0.26
C GLU A 163 12.59 -10.25 0.94
N VAL A 164 12.25 -8.97 0.88
CA VAL A 164 13.13 -7.88 1.34
C VAL A 164 13.09 -7.71 2.85
N LEU A 165 11.90 -7.82 3.45
CA LEU A 165 11.67 -7.52 4.87
C LEU A 165 11.38 -8.77 5.73
N GLY A 166 11.17 -9.93 5.12
CA GLY A 166 10.68 -11.10 5.83
C GLY A 166 9.25 -10.90 6.38
N TYR A 167 8.41 -10.15 5.66
CA TYR A 167 7.00 -9.99 6.02
C TYR A 167 6.29 -11.34 5.99
N ALA A 168 5.59 -11.70 7.04
CA ALA A 168 4.90 -12.98 7.18
C ALA A 168 3.49 -12.77 7.73
N PRO A 169 2.53 -12.32 6.88
CA PRO A 169 1.17 -12.09 7.33
C PRO A 169 0.54 -13.37 7.87
N GLN A 170 -0.13 -13.26 9.01
CA GLN A 170 -0.71 -14.37 9.74
C GLN A 170 -2.21 -14.49 9.56
N ASP A 171 -2.86 -13.40 9.15
CA ASP A 171 -4.29 -13.33 8.94
C ASP A 171 -4.64 -13.44 7.45
N GLY A 172 -5.92 -13.66 7.17
CA GLY A 172 -6.43 -13.70 5.81
C GLY A 172 -7.89 -14.15 5.75
N VAL A 173 -8.57 -13.73 4.72
CA VAL A 173 -9.93 -14.18 4.40
C VAL A 173 -9.85 -15.50 3.65
N ARG A 174 -10.52 -16.54 4.17
CA ARG A 174 -10.57 -17.91 3.62
C ARG A 174 -11.68 -18.10 2.61
#